data_986c44ac4e9efd5667e65e341858f12e
#
_entry.id   986c44ac4e9efd5667e65e341858f12e
#
_cell.length_a   1.000
_cell.length_b   1.000
_cell.length_c   1.000
_cell.angle_alpha   90.00
_cell.angle_beta   90.00
_cell.angle_gamma   90.00
#
_symmetry.space_group_name_H-M   'P 1'
#
loop_
_entity.id
_entity.type
_entity.pdbx_description
1 polymer ?
#
loop_
_entity_poly.entity_id
_entity_poly.type
_entity_poly.pdbx_seq_one_letter_code
_entity_poly.pdbx_strand_id
1 'polypeptide(L)'
;ITTNAQVDVGSGYAMGFKAGAEPVDMEPHHFHPTGAAFPPAARGRLVTEGVRGEGGILYNKNGERFMQRYNPKLTDLAGRDEVARSIATEILEGRGTEHDAVYLDVSFLPARIIEERLPTMLDDFLDIGVDIRNEPMEVTPTAHHVMGGLRINNRAETNVEGLFAAGEVTGGVHGGNRLGGNALA
;
A
#
# COMPACT_ATOMS: atom_id res chain seq x y z
N ILE A 1 -6.87 -7.95 -3.67
CA ILE A 1 -7.35 -6.76 -2.91
C ILE A 1 -6.68 -5.53 -3.49
N THR A 2 -7.33 -4.38 -3.51
CA THR A 2 -6.81 -3.09 -3.97
C THR A 2 -7.23 -1.98 -3.02
N THR A 3 -6.39 -0.96 -2.86
CA THR A 3 -6.72 0.29 -2.18
C THR A 3 -7.37 1.31 -3.11
N ASN A 4 -7.41 1.02 -4.42
CA ASN A 4 -7.95 1.93 -5.42
C ASN A 4 -9.49 1.88 -5.45
N ALA A 5 -10.10 3.01 -5.80
CA ALA A 5 -11.53 3.07 -6.01
C ALA A 5 -11.95 2.18 -7.20
N GLN A 6 -13.16 1.62 -7.14
CA GLN A 6 -13.67 0.74 -8.22
C GLN A 6 -13.84 1.44 -9.58
N VAL A 7 -13.85 2.78 -9.58
CA VAL A 7 -13.91 3.60 -10.80
C VAL A 7 -12.55 3.77 -11.48
N ASP A 8 -11.45 3.40 -10.82
CA ASP A 8 -10.09 3.49 -11.35
C ASP A 8 -9.80 2.29 -12.27
N VAL A 9 -10.33 2.34 -13.47
CA VAL A 9 -10.31 1.23 -14.46
C VAL A 9 -9.27 1.42 -15.57
N GLY A 10 -8.29 2.33 -15.39
CA GLY A 10 -7.23 2.54 -16.36
C GLY A 10 -7.64 3.30 -17.62
N SER A 11 -8.68 4.11 -17.55
CA SER A 11 -9.19 4.88 -18.71
C SER A 11 -8.13 5.77 -19.35
N GLY A 12 -7.25 6.38 -18.54
CA GLY A 12 -6.15 7.23 -19.03
C GLY A 12 -5.16 6.45 -19.88
N TYR A 13 -4.77 5.24 -19.46
CA TYR A 13 -3.90 4.36 -20.24
C TYR A 13 -4.54 3.98 -21.57
N ALA A 14 -5.84 3.60 -21.53
CA ALA A 14 -6.57 3.20 -22.73
C ALA A 14 -6.72 4.36 -23.73
N MET A 15 -6.98 5.58 -23.25
CA MET A 15 -7.08 6.76 -24.11
C MET A 15 -5.72 7.10 -24.75
N GLY A 16 -4.65 7.14 -23.96
CA GLY A 16 -3.31 7.41 -24.46
C GLY A 16 -2.85 6.37 -25.47
N PHE A 17 -3.03 5.08 -25.18
CA PHE A 17 -2.68 4.00 -26.10
C PHE A 17 -3.47 4.08 -27.41
N LYS A 18 -4.77 4.35 -27.37
CA LYS A 18 -5.59 4.54 -28.58
C LYS A 18 -5.19 5.76 -29.40
N ALA A 19 -4.67 6.79 -28.76
CA ALA A 19 -4.12 7.98 -29.44
C ALA A 19 -2.73 7.73 -30.06
N GLY A 20 -2.08 6.59 -29.78
CA GLY A 20 -0.77 6.23 -30.29
C GLY A 20 0.37 6.58 -29.33
N ALA A 21 0.08 6.92 -28.08
CA ALA A 21 1.12 7.13 -27.07
C ALA A 21 1.80 5.80 -26.70
N GLU A 22 3.10 5.84 -26.50
CA GLU A 22 3.94 4.69 -26.19
C GLU A 22 3.83 4.33 -24.71
N PRO A 23 3.37 3.09 -24.34
CA PRO A 23 3.42 2.63 -22.96
C PRO A 23 4.84 2.15 -22.60
N VAL A 24 5.21 2.31 -21.32
CA VAL A 24 6.50 1.86 -20.76
C VAL A 24 6.27 1.25 -19.36
N ASP A 25 7.03 0.22 -19.03
CA ASP A 25 7.10 -0.42 -17.71
C ASP A 25 5.70 -0.81 -17.17
N MET A 26 4.84 -1.41 -18.00
CA MET A 26 3.46 -1.75 -17.62
C MET A 26 3.35 -2.97 -16.68
N GLU A 27 4.42 -3.76 -16.52
CA GLU A 27 4.43 -4.97 -15.70
C GLU A 27 4.53 -4.68 -14.19
N PRO A 28 5.36 -3.73 -13.70
CA PRO A 28 5.53 -3.51 -12.28
C PRO A 28 4.30 -2.86 -11.63
N HIS A 29 3.78 -3.53 -10.60
CA HIS A 29 2.76 -2.98 -9.73
C HIS A 29 3.31 -2.79 -8.33
N HIS A 30 3.02 -1.65 -7.72
CA HIS A 30 3.40 -1.34 -6.35
C HIS A 30 2.31 -1.82 -5.39
N PHE A 31 2.68 -2.74 -4.50
CA PHE A 31 1.81 -3.20 -3.44
C PHE A 31 2.05 -2.37 -2.18
N HIS A 32 0.97 -1.81 -1.61
CA HIS A 32 1.04 -1.28 -0.26
C HIS A 32 1.05 -2.45 0.72
N PRO A 33 1.98 -2.50 1.69
CA PRO A 33 2.10 -3.67 2.56
C PRO A 33 0.90 -3.87 3.47
N THR A 34 0.19 -2.80 3.84
CA THR A 34 -0.82 -2.79 4.87
C THR A 34 -2.17 -2.27 4.36
N GLY A 35 -2.82 -3.02 3.49
CA GLY A 35 -4.25 -2.86 3.24
C GLY A 35 -5.05 -3.71 4.24
N ALA A 36 -6.17 -3.20 4.75
CA ALA A 36 -7.03 -3.94 5.66
C ALA A 36 -7.59 -5.20 4.97
N ALA A 37 -7.48 -6.34 5.63
CA ALA A 37 -7.98 -7.63 5.14
C ALA A 37 -9.30 -8.02 5.77
N PHE A 38 -9.48 -7.69 7.06
CA PHE A 38 -10.63 -8.01 7.87
C PHE A 38 -10.94 -6.84 8.84
N PRO A 39 -12.21 -6.63 9.24
CA PRO A 39 -13.42 -7.32 8.78
C PRO A 39 -13.75 -7.05 7.30
N PRO A 40 -14.70 -7.81 6.68
CA PRO A 40 -15.03 -7.64 5.25
C PRO A 40 -15.37 -6.21 4.84
N ALA A 41 -15.98 -5.42 5.75
CA ALA A 41 -16.29 -4.01 5.52
C ALA A 41 -15.04 -3.09 5.41
N ALA A 42 -13.91 -3.53 5.98
CA ALA A 42 -12.63 -2.84 5.90
C ALA A 42 -11.82 -3.22 4.66
N ARG A 43 -12.18 -4.34 4.01
CA ARG A 43 -11.32 -4.97 3.00
C ARG A 43 -10.94 -4.00 1.89
N GLY A 44 -9.63 -3.76 1.74
CA GLY A 44 -9.06 -2.84 0.78
C GLY A 44 -8.87 -1.41 1.30
N ARG A 45 -9.36 -1.05 2.50
CA ARG A 45 -9.01 0.25 3.11
C ARG A 45 -7.51 0.33 3.34
N LEU A 46 -6.96 1.50 3.05
CA LEU A 46 -5.53 1.74 3.26
C LEU A 46 -5.24 1.93 4.74
N VAL A 47 -4.44 1.05 5.33
CA VAL A 47 -3.80 1.31 6.63
C VAL A 47 -2.49 2.01 6.35
N THR A 48 -2.44 3.31 6.63
CA THR A 48 -1.35 4.19 6.21
C THR A 48 0.01 3.79 6.80
N GLU A 49 1.08 4.17 6.12
CA GLU A 49 2.46 3.96 6.61
C GLU A 49 2.71 4.65 7.97
N GLY A 50 1.94 5.71 8.25
CA GLY A 50 1.99 6.43 9.54
C GLY A 50 1.78 5.51 10.74
N VAL A 51 0.94 4.46 10.61
CA VAL A 51 0.73 3.47 11.70
C VAL A 51 2.04 2.79 12.10
N ARG A 52 2.85 2.35 11.12
CA ARG A 52 4.17 1.79 11.38
C ARG A 52 5.17 2.86 11.85
N GLY A 53 5.05 4.08 11.33
CA GLY A 53 5.85 5.24 11.73
C GLY A 53 5.65 5.63 13.20
N GLU A 54 4.43 5.51 13.73
CA GLU A 54 4.11 5.75 15.15
C GLU A 54 4.45 4.53 16.04
N GLY A 55 5.03 3.48 15.48
CA GLY A 55 5.54 2.34 16.24
C GLY A 55 4.73 1.05 16.08
N GLY A 56 3.76 1.00 15.16
CA GLY A 56 2.99 -0.22 14.89
C GLY A 56 3.89 -1.40 14.53
N ILE A 57 3.59 -2.56 15.10
CA ILE A 57 4.38 -3.79 15.00
C ILE A 57 3.61 -4.85 14.22
N LEU A 58 4.31 -5.52 13.30
CA LEU A 58 3.77 -6.61 12.51
C LEU A 58 4.01 -7.97 13.18
N TYR A 59 2.93 -8.72 13.39
CA TYR A 59 2.95 -10.07 13.95
C TYR A 59 2.29 -11.07 12.99
N ASN A 60 2.85 -12.26 12.88
CA ASN A 60 2.16 -13.39 12.26
C ASN A 60 1.15 -14.03 13.25
N LYS A 61 0.39 -15.02 12.79
CA LYS A 61 -0.63 -15.70 13.63
C LYS A 61 -0.05 -16.41 14.86
N ASN A 62 1.26 -16.70 14.88
CA ASN A 62 1.94 -17.33 16.01
C ASN A 62 2.39 -16.31 17.05
N GLY A 63 2.14 -15.00 16.86
CA GLY A 63 2.61 -13.93 17.73
C GLY A 63 4.08 -13.57 17.53
N GLU A 64 4.72 -14.00 16.45
CA GLU A 64 6.12 -13.66 16.14
C GLU A 64 6.19 -12.31 15.42
N ARG A 65 7.04 -11.42 15.89
CA ARG A 65 7.42 -10.18 15.21
C ARG A 65 8.36 -10.52 14.06
N PHE A 66 7.82 -10.97 12.93
CA PHE A 66 8.55 -11.60 11.84
C PHE A 66 9.50 -10.64 11.09
N MET A 67 9.25 -9.34 11.08
CA MET A 67 10.12 -8.38 10.39
C MET A 67 11.55 -8.36 10.92
N GLN A 68 11.78 -8.75 12.17
CA GLN A 68 13.13 -8.91 12.72
C GLN A 68 13.96 -9.96 11.98
N ARG A 69 13.31 -10.97 11.38
CA ARG A 69 13.95 -12.02 10.57
C ARG A 69 14.29 -11.53 9.18
N TYR A 70 13.41 -10.72 8.57
CA TYR A 70 13.57 -10.24 7.19
C TYR A 70 14.47 -9.00 7.11
N ASN A 71 14.30 -8.06 8.03
CA ASN A 71 15.13 -6.85 8.12
C ASN A 71 15.45 -6.51 9.58
N PRO A 72 16.54 -7.04 10.15
CA PRO A 72 16.90 -6.81 11.54
C PRO A 72 17.23 -5.34 11.88
N LYS A 73 17.56 -4.50 10.87
CA LYS A 73 17.94 -3.11 11.09
C LYS A 73 16.74 -2.17 11.16
N LEU A 74 15.86 -2.25 10.18
CA LEU A 74 14.72 -1.35 10.05
C LEU A 74 13.42 -1.97 10.57
N THR A 75 13.37 -3.28 10.67
CA THR A 75 12.21 -4.05 11.13
C THR A 75 10.93 -3.59 10.43
N ASP A 76 9.90 -3.20 11.16
CA ASP A 76 8.60 -2.76 10.63
C ASP A 76 8.67 -1.44 9.83
N LEU A 77 9.79 -0.70 9.91
CA LEU A 77 10.07 0.51 9.13
C LEU A 77 10.85 0.25 7.84
N ALA A 78 11.05 -1.01 7.45
CA ALA A 78 11.64 -1.37 6.16
C ALA A 78 10.81 -0.84 4.98
N GLY A 79 11.43 -0.81 3.80
CA GLY A 79 10.78 -0.35 2.57
C GLY A 79 9.47 -1.08 2.27
N ARG A 80 8.53 -0.41 1.61
CA ARG A 80 7.18 -0.97 1.33
C ARG A 80 7.24 -2.29 0.59
N ASP A 81 8.13 -2.40 -0.40
CA ASP A 81 8.33 -3.60 -1.20
C ASP A 81 8.84 -4.77 -0.35
N GLU A 82 9.77 -4.50 0.56
CA GLU A 82 10.32 -5.50 1.46
C GLU A 82 9.28 -5.99 2.48
N VAL A 83 8.57 -5.06 3.11
CA VAL A 83 7.48 -5.40 4.05
C VAL A 83 6.37 -6.18 3.34
N ALA A 84 5.96 -5.76 2.13
CA ALA A 84 4.93 -6.46 1.37
C ALA A 84 5.34 -7.90 1.03
N ARG A 85 6.58 -8.10 0.57
CA ARG A 85 7.12 -9.45 0.30
C ARG A 85 7.20 -10.30 1.56
N SER A 86 7.63 -9.71 2.69
CA SER A 86 7.72 -10.42 3.96
C SER A 86 6.35 -10.89 4.45
N ILE A 87 5.34 -10.03 4.38
CA ILE A 87 3.94 -10.39 4.72
C ILE A 87 3.44 -11.50 3.79
N ALA A 88 3.65 -11.35 2.48
CA ALA A 88 3.24 -12.38 1.52
C ALA A 88 3.92 -13.73 1.81
N THR A 89 5.20 -13.72 2.18
CA THR A 89 5.93 -14.94 2.57
C THR A 89 5.34 -15.57 3.82
N GLU A 90 5.03 -14.79 4.86
CA GLU A 90 4.38 -15.31 6.08
C GLU A 90 3.03 -15.99 5.76
N ILE A 91 2.23 -15.38 4.90
CA ILE A 91 0.94 -15.92 4.47
C ILE A 91 1.13 -17.23 3.69
N LEU A 92 2.00 -17.22 2.66
CA LEU A 92 2.26 -18.37 1.79
C LEU A 92 2.84 -19.59 2.55
N GLU A 93 3.65 -19.33 3.57
CA GLU A 93 4.22 -20.37 4.43
C GLU A 93 3.25 -20.82 5.56
N GLY A 94 2.00 -20.36 5.50
CA GLY A 94 0.94 -20.80 6.43
C GLY A 94 1.02 -20.16 7.81
N ARG A 95 1.75 -19.05 7.97
CA ARG A 95 1.81 -18.27 9.21
C ARG A 95 0.93 -17.01 9.18
N GLY A 96 0.14 -16.83 8.12
CA GLY A 96 -0.92 -15.83 8.05
C GLY A 96 -2.15 -16.21 8.88
N THR A 97 -3.04 -15.23 9.12
CA THR A 97 -4.35 -15.45 9.73
C THR A 97 -5.27 -16.25 8.79
N GLU A 98 -6.46 -16.63 9.26
CA GLU A 98 -7.48 -17.29 8.43
C GLU A 98 -8.04 -16.41 7.30
N HIS A 99 -7.74 -15.10 7.33
CA HIS A 99 -8.15 -14.13 6.32
C HIS A 99 -7.03 -13.81 5.31
N ASP A 100 -5.99 -14.64 5.19
CA ASP A 100 -4.80 -14.39 4.37
C ASP A 100 -4.13 -13.04 4.70
N ALA A 101 -3.90 -12.80 6.00
CA ALA A 101 -3.39 -11.55 6.55
C ALA A 101 -2.35 -11.79 7.63
N VAL A 102 -1.79 -10.70 8.14
CA VAL A 102 -0.98 -10.64 9.36
C VAL A 102 -1.56 -9.57 10.28
N TYR A 103 -1.15 -9.55 11.53
CA TYR A 103 -1.57 -8.52 12.48
C TYR A 103 -0.63 -7.31 12.41
N LEU A 104 -1.23 -6.11 12.40
CA LEU A 104 -0.54 -4.84 12.65
C LEU A 104 -1.11 -4.26 13.93
N ASP A 105 -0.29 -4.22 14.96
CA ASP A 105 -0.69 -3.88 16.32
C ASP A 105 -0.11 -2.52 16.77
N VAL A 106 -0.96 -1.68 17.32
CA VAL A 106 -0.66 -0.42 18.00
C VAL A 106 -1.27 -0.38 19.41
N SER A 107 -2.00 -1.41 19.84
CA SER A 107 -2.76 -1.42 21.10
C SER A 107 -1.90 -1.29 22.37
N PHE A 108 -0.60 -1.55 22.26
CA PHE A 108 0.36 -1.34 23.35
C PHE A 108 0.77 0.11 23.53
N LEU A 109 0.46 0.99 22.57
CA LEU A 109 0.70 2.43 22.68
C LEU A 109 -0.33 3.06 23.63
N PRO A 110 0.03 4.14 24.35
CA PRO A 110 -0.96 4.89 25.11
C PRO A 110 -2.12 5.36 24.21
N ALA A 111 -3.37 5.15 24.64
CA ALA A 111 -4.55 5.50 23.85
C ALA A 111 -4.51 6.95 23.32
N ARG A 112 -4.02 7.90 24.13
CA ARG A 112 -3.82 9.29 23.73
C ARG A 112 -2.93 9.44 22.48
N ILE A 113 -1.89 8.62 22.34
CA ILE A 113 -0.99 8.66 21.16
C ILE A 113 -1.76 8.22 19.91
N ILE A 114 -2.57 7.17 20.03
CA ILE A 114 -3.40 6.70 18.91
C ILE A 114 -4.42 7.78 18.51
N GLU A 115 -5.10 8.37 19.49
CA GLU A 115 -6.09 9.44 19.28
C GLU A 115 -5.50 10.70 18.65
N GLU A 116 -4.29 11.11 19.05
CA GLU A 116 -3.64 12.33 18.55
C GLU A 116 -2.89 12.13 17.22
N ARG A 117 -2.30 10.95 16.99
CA ARG A 117 -1.40 10.69 15.87
C ARG A 117 -2.02 9.85 14.74
N LEU A 118 -3.03 9.05 15.08
CA LEU A 118 -3.71 8.16 14.14
C LEU A 118 -5.25 8.38 14.12
N PRO A 119 -5.77 9.62 14.23
CA PRO A 119 -7.20 9.86 14.40
C PRO A 119 -8.03 9.26 13.25
N THR A 120 -7.61 9.45 12.00
CA THR A 120 -8.30 8.89 10.83
C THR A 120 -8.35 7.36 10.86
N MET A 121 -7.25 6.72 11.26
CA MET A 121 -7.23 5.24 11.36
C MET A 121 -8.13 4.76 12.49
N LEU A 122 -8.12 5.46 13.62
CA LEU A 122 -9.01 5.13 14.74
C LEU A 122 -10.49 5.24 14.32
N ASP A 123 -10.88 6.37 13.72
CA ASP A 123 -12.26 6.59 13.27
C ASP A 123 -12.69 5.56 12.22
N ASP A 124 -11.84 5.33 11.19
CA ASP A 124 -12.10 4.37 10.12
C ASP A 124 -12.33 2.94 10.63
N PHE A 125 -11.60 2.52 11.68
CA PHE A 125 -11.72 1.19 12.24
C PHE A 125 -12.84 1.09 13.29
N LEU A 126 -13.08 2.14 14.08
CA LEU A 126 -14.24 2.20 15.00
C LEU A 126 -15.57 2.12 14.24
N ASP A 127 -15.68 2.76 13.07
CA ASP A 127 -16.87 2.73 12.21
C ASP A 127 -17.24 1.30 11.76
N ILE A 128 -16.30 0.38 11.79
CA ILE A 128 -16.49 -1.03 11.40
C ILE A 128 -16.37 -1.99 12.60
N GLY A 129 -16.35 -1.46 13.82
CA GLY A 129 -16.40 -2.22 15.06
C GLY A 129 -15.06 -2.74 15.56
N VAL A 130 -13.92 -2.22 15.05
CA VAL A 130 -12.57 -2.57 15.50
C VAL A 130 -11.97 -1.37 16.26
N ASP A 131 -11.66 -1.56 17.53
CA ASP A 131 -10.97 -0.52 18.31
C ASP A 131 -9.46 -0.80 18.37
N ILE A 132 -8.72 -0.12 17.50
CA ILE A 132 -7.26 -0.29 17.37
C ILE A 132 -6.46 0.08 18.63
N ARG A 133 -7.13 0.69 19.64
CA ARG A 133 -6.52 0.91 20.96
C ARG A 133 -6.48 -0.36 21.81
N ASN A 134 -7.29 -1.36 21.46
CA ASN A 134 -7.48 -2.58 22.26
C ASN A 134 -7.17 -3.86 21.49
N GLU A 135 -7.16 -3.82 20.16
CA GLU A 135 -6.97 -4.99 19.32
C GLU A 135 -6.19 -4.65 18.02
N PRO A 136 -5.44 -5.61 17.46
CA PRO A 136 -4.69 -5.39 16.24
C PRO A 136 -5.58 -5.33 15.00
N MET A 137 -5.09 -4.65 13.96
CA MET A 137 -5.67 -4.67 12.62
C MET A 137 -5.15 -5.87 11.83
N GLU A 138 -6.01 -6.55 11.07
CA GLU A 138 -5.55 -7.54 10.08
C GLU A 138 -5.23 -6.86 8.75
N VAL A 139 -4.00 -7.03 8.29
CA VAL A 139 -3.48 -6.36 7.09
C VAL A 139 -2.83 -7.34 6.12
N THR A 140 -2.90 -7.02 4.83
CA THR A 140 -2.32 -7.84 3.76
C THR A 140 -1.78 -6.94 2.63
N PRO A 141 -0.80 -7.39 1.83
CA PRO A 141 -0.35 -6.65 0.67
C PRO A 141 -1.49 -6.40 -0.31
N THR A 142 -1.62 -5.16 -0.75
CA THR A 142 -2.77 -4.68 -1.52
C THR A 142 -2.28 -3.90 -2.75
N ALA A 143 -2.81 -4.19 -3.93
CA ALA A 143 -2.50 -3.44 -5.15
C ALA A 143 -2.83 -1.95 -4.93
N HIS A 144 -1.85 -1.07 -5.17
CA HIS A 144 -1.92 0.32 -4.72
C HIS A 144 -1.58 1.32 -5.82
N HIS A 145 -0.61 1.03 -6.69
CA HIS A 145 -0.15 1.95 -7.71
C HIS A 145 0.43 1.19 -8.91
N VAL A 146 0.13 1.62 -10.11
CA VAL A 146 0.78 1.12 -11.33
C VAL A 146 2.06 1.91 -11.56
N MET A 147 3.19 1.22 -11.73
CA MET A 147 4.50 1.87 -11.86
C MET A 147 4.79 2.31 -13.29
N GLY A 148 4.21 1.62 -14.26
CA GLY A 148 4.29 1.94 -15.67
C GLY A 148 3.22 2.91 -16.13
N GLY A 149 3.25 3.26 -17.41
CA GLY A 149 2.30 4.18 -18.01
C GLY A 149 2.75 4.73 -19.34
N LEU A 150 2.20 5.85 -19.74
CA LEU A 150 2.58 6.54 -20.97
C LEU A 150 3.97 7.14 -20.80
N ARG A 151 4.85 6.91 -21.77
CA ARG A 151 6.16 7.54 -21.82
C ARG A 151 6.04 9.05 -22.00
N ILE A 152 6.73 9.81 -21.15
CA ILE A 152 6.79 11.27 -21.22
C ILE A 152 8.22 11.77 -21.20
N ASN A 153 8.42 12.99 -21.68
CA ASN A 153 9.66 13.75 -21.52
C ASN A 153 9.56 14.69 -20.28
N ASN A 154 10.60 15.49 -20.05
CA ASN A 154 10.67 16.45 -18.94
C ASN A 154 9.70 17.65 -19.04
N ARG A 155 8.89 17.72 -20.10
CA ARG A 155 7.81 18.69 -20.29
C ARG A 155 6.43 18.02 -20.27
N ALA A 156 6.34 16.77 -19.77
CA ALA A 156 5.14 15.95 -19.74
C ALA A 156 4.53 15.67 -21.13
N GLU A 157 5.29 15.84 -22.22
CA GLU A 157 4.85 15.55 -23.58
C GLU A 157 5.04 14.06 -23.89
N THR A 158 4.04 13.42 -24.48
CA THR A 158 4.16 12.07 -25.02
C THR A 158 4.84 12.10 -26.42
N ASN A 159 5.00 10.94 -27.04
CA ASN A 159 5.44 10.84 -28.44
C ASN A 159 4.37 11.31 -29.44
N VAL A 160 3.15 11.58 -29.01
CA VAL A 160 2.04 12.09 -29.84
C VAL A 160 1.99 13.60 -29.69
N GLU A 161 2.13 14.32 -30.82
CA GLU A 161 2.09 15.77 -30.82
C GLU A 161 0.79 16.31 -30.18
N GLY A 162 0.94 17.26 -29.25
CA GLY A 162 -0.18 17.88 -28.53
C GLY A 162 -0.79 17.02 -27.43
N LEU A 163 -0.29 15.80 -27.20
CA LEU A 163 -0.75 14.93 -26.10
C LEU A 163 0.24 14.98 -24.94
N PHE A 164 -0.25 15.38 -23.77
CA PHE A 164 0.48 15.46 -22.52
C PHE A 164 -0.09 14.43 -21.51
N ALA A 165 0.76 13.97 -20.61
CA ALA A 165 0.34 13.09 -19.52
C ALA A 165 1.05 13.46 -18.21
N ALA A 166 0.34 13.34 -17.09
CA ALA A 166 0.88 13.60 -15.76
C ALA A 166 0.20 12.70 -14.71
N GLY A 167 0.88 12.46 -13.57
CA GLY A 167 0.39 11.62 -12.50
C GLY A 167 0.57 10.13 -12.78
N GLU A 168 -0.25 9.27 -12.17
CA GLU A 168 -0.11 7.80 -12.21
C GLU A 168 -0.17 7.21 -13.62
N VAL A 169 -0.81 7.90 -14.56
CA VAL A 169 -0.89 7.46 -15.97
C VAL A 169 0.46 7.50 -16.69
N THR A 170 1.49 8.12 -16.11
CA THR A 170 2.84 8.21 -16.68
C THR A 170 3.74 7.08 -16.20
N GLY A 171 4.58 6.57 -17.10
CA GLY A 171 5.57 5.54 -16.81
C GLY A 171 7.01 6.06 -16.84
N GLY A 172 7.95 5.28 -16.25
CA GLY A 172 9.37 5.59 -16.24
C GLY A 172 9.83 6.60 -15.19
N VAL A 173 8.91 7.17 -14.40
CA VAL A 173 9.21 8.23 -13.40
C VAL A 173 9.74 7.66 -12.08
N HIS A 174 9.23 6.51 -11.65
CA HIS A 174 9.43 6.01 -10.27
C HIS A 174 10.35 4.79 -10.17
N GLY A 175 10.76 4.18 -11.30
CA GLY A 175 11.46 2.90 -11.28
C GLY A 175 10.64 1.80 -10.60
N GLY A 176 11.31 0.85 -9.95
CA GLY A 176 10.65 -0.33 -9.35
C GLY A 176 10.07 -0.12 -7.94
N ASN A 177 10.29 1.03 -7.29
CA ASN A 177 9.85 1.25 -5.91
C ASN A 177 9.51 2.73 -5.65
N ARG A 178 8.26 3.09 -5.86
CA ARG A 178 7.76 4.46 -5.69
C ARG A 178 7.73 4.87 -4.22
N LEU A 179 8.27 6.04 -3.90
CA LEU A 179 8.09 6.69 -2.60
C LEU A 179 6.70 7.32 -2.48
N GLY A 180 6.11 7.25 -1.28
CA GLY A 180 4.83 7.88 -1.00
C GLY A 180 4.86 9.38 -1.31
N GLY A 181 3.79 9.92 -1.90
CA GLY A 181 3.69 11.32 -2.29
C GLY A 181 4.21 11.64 -3.69
N ASN A 182 5.21 10.92 -4.22
CA ASN A 182 5.77 11.19 -5.55
C ASN A 182 4.80 10.95 -6.72
N ALA A 183 3.66 10.30 -6.48
CA ALA A 183 2.66 10.08 -7.54
C ALA A 183 1.91 11.35 -7.96
N LEU A 184 2.06 12.44 -7.20
CA LEU A 184 1.43 13.73 -7.48
C LEU A 184 2.40 14.72 -8.17
N ALA A 185 3.62 14.29 -8.43
CA ALA A 185 4.66 15.11 -9.06
C ALA A 185 4.57 15.07 -10.58
#